data_05df62be3ded0a5b4d18f3b75cbb9977
#
_entry.id   05df62be3ded0a5b4d18f3b75cbb9977
#
_cell.length_a   1.000
_cell.length_b   1.000
_cell.length_c   1.000
_cell.angle_alpha   90.00
_cell.angle_beta   90.00
_cell.angle_gamma   90.00
#
_symmetry.space_group_name_H-M   'P 1'
#
loop_
_entity.id
_entity.type
_entity.pdbx_description
1 polymer ?
#
loop_
_entity_poly.entity_id
_entity_poly.type
_entity_poly.pdbx_seq_one_letter_code
_entity_poly.pdbx_strand_id
1 'polypeptide(L)'
;MNKDNSRREFLSQSGKMVTAAALFAAAAPVVYADERSISATTCDNQKVISPDDTHYYLDNVLLESGFEYENDVVVHTRTERQTLEIADGKIIALHNHRSHPDASLPRYDAGGKLMLPAMRDMHIHLDKTFYGGPWRSLNRPAGTTIQDMIKLEQKLLPELQPYTRQHAEKLIDLLQSKGSTIARSHCNIEPTSGLKNLEDLQAVLAHRQPGFACEIVAFPQHGLLLSKSEPLVREAMQAGAHYV
;
A
#
# COMPACT_ATOMS: atom_id res chain seq x y z
N MET A 1 -26.55 -28.71 -6.46
CA MET A 1 -26.92 -28.10 -5.17
C MET A 1 -25.96 -26.99 -4.90
N ASN A 2 -26.34 -25.93 -5.20
CA ASN A 2 -26.41 -24.49 -4.91
C ASN A 2 -25.15 -23.89 -4.27
N LYS A 3 -24.24 -23.42 -5.14
CA LYS A 3 -23.12 -22.51 -4.74
C LYS A 3 -23.36 -21.02 -5.08
N ASP A 4 -24.53 -20.65 -5.58
CA ASP A 4 -24.79 -19.29 -6.07
C ASP A 4 -25.45 -18.33 -5.06
N ASN A 5 -25.87 -18.81 -3.88
CA ASN A 5 -26.54 -17.95 -2.89
C ASN A 5 -25.57 -17.10 -2.03
N SER A 6 -24.33 -17.51 -1.84
CA SER A 6 -23.42 -16.85 -0.92
C SER A 6 -22.93 -15.47 -1.39
N ARG A 7 -22.78 -15.27 -2.71
CA ARG A 7 -22.34 -13.97 -3.29
C ARG A 7 -23.44 -12.90 -3.25
N ARG A 8 -24.69 -13.28 -3.47
CA ARG A 8 -25.82 -12.34 -3.39
C ARG A 8 -26.12 -11.92 -1.95
N GLU A 9 -25.97 -12.83 -1.00
CA GLU A 9 -26.14 -12.54 0.42
C GLU A 9 -25.02 -11.62 0.96
N PHE A 10 -23.78 -11.87 0.58
CA PHE A 10 -22.65 -11.00 0.92
C PHE A 10 -22.81 -9.58 0.37
N LEU A 11 -23.22 -9.40 -0.88
CA LEU A 11 -23.45 -8.09 -1.48
C LEU A 11 -24.66 -7.36 -0.88
N SER A 12 -25.69 -8.10 -0.46
CA SER A 12 -26.87 -7.52 0.21
C SER A 12 -26.56 -7.06 1.65
N GLN A 13 -25.71 -7.76 2.36
CA GLN A 13 -25.26 -7.37 3.70
C GLN A 13 -24.26 -6.20 3.65
N SER A 14 -23.37 -6.17 2.67
CA SER A 14 -22.46 -5.04 2.45
C SER A 14 -23.21 -3.74 2.12
N GLY A 15 -24.28 -3.82 1.34
CA GLY A 15 -25.14 -2.67 1.04
C GLY A 15 -25.89 -2.13 2.26
N LYS A 16 -26.25 -2.98 3.22
CA LYS A 16 -26.93 -2.56 4.48
C LYS A 16 -25.96 -1.95 5.50
N MET A 17 -24.68 -2.37 5.52
CA MET A 17 -23.65 -1.74 6.37
C MET A 17 -23.28 -0.33 5.92
N VAL A 18 -23.23 -0.07 4.61
CA VAL A 18 -22.91 1.26 4.09
C VAL A 18 -24.01 2.29 4.42
N THR A 19 -25.29 1.87 4.44
CA THR A 19 -26.41 2.76 4.84
C THR A 19 -26.47 3.02 6.34
N ALA A 20 -26.04 2.08 7.18
CA ALA A 20 -25.98 2.29 8.63
C ALA A 20 -24.82 3.21 9.05
N ALA A 21 -23.65 3.12 8.37
CA ALA A 21 -22.52 4.01 8.62
C ALA A 21 -22.77 5.47 8.21
N ALA A 22 -23.57 5.70 7.16
CA ALA A 22 -23.93 7.06 6.70
C ALA A 22 -24.90 7.79 7.63
N LEU A 23 -25.70 7.08 8.41
CA LEU A 23 -26.67 7.67 9.37
C LEU A 23 -26.04 8.04 10.72
N PHE A 24 -24.90 7.45 11.08
CA PHE A 24 -24.16 7.81 12.31
C PHE A 24 -23.18 8.96 12.13
N ALA A 25 -22.82 9.34 10.92
CA ALA A 25 -21.89 10.44 10.64
C ALA A 25 -22.53 11.85 10.80
N ALA A 26 -23.85 11.94 10.94
CA ALA A 26 -24.56 13.22 10.97
C ALA A 26 -24.77 13.82 12.39
N ALA A 27 -24.34 13.14 13.46
CA ALA A 27 -24.64 13.56 14.83
C ALA A 27 -23.47 13.55 15.83
N ALA A 28 -22.23 13.41 15.37
CA ALA A 28 -21.07 13.56 16.26
C ALA A 28 -20.52 14.99 16.12
N PRO A 29 -20.40 15.76 17.22
CA PRO A 29 -19.67 17.02 17.16
C PRO A 29 -18.23 16.72 16.78
N VAL A 30 -17.69 17.44 15.79
CA VAL A 30 -16.27 17.45 15.49
C VAL A 30 -15.57 18.07 16.70
N VAL A 31 -15.07 17.22 17.57
CA VAL A 31 -14.13 17.65 18.62
C VAL A 31 -12.81 17.86 17.92
N TYR A 32 -12.44 19.10 17.65
CA TYR A 32 -11.07 19.45 17.36
C TYR A 32 -10.25 19.05 18.58
N ALA A 33 -9.45 17.99 18.45
CA ALA A 33 -8.45 17.67 19.44
C ALA A 33 -7.47 18.85 19.49
N ASP A 34 -7.42 19.50 20.63
CA ASP A 34 -6.42 20.54 20.92
C ASP A 34 -5.02 19.93 20.75
N GLU A 35 -4.22 20.50 19.86
CA GLU A 35 -2.85 20.03 19.52
C GLU A 35 -1.88 20.05 20.71
N ARG A 36 -2.33 20.35 21.92
CA ARG A 36 -1.49 20.60 23.10
C ARG A 36 -1.24 19.42 24.03
N SER A 37 -1.66 18.20 23.71
CA SER A 37 -1.42 17.06 24.60
C SER A 37 -1.10 15.74 23.91
N ILE A 38 -0.47 15.76 22.74
CA ILE A 38 0.38 14.64 22.39
C ILE A 38 1.68 14.87 23.16
N SER A 39 1.68 14.50 24.43
CA SER A 39 2.90 14.18 25.15
C SER A 39 3.68 13.28 24.21
N ALA A 40 4.80 13.81 23.70
CA ALA A 40 5.83 12.99 23.07
C ALA A 40 6.24 11.98 24.15
N THR A 41 5.55 10.84 24.15
CA THR A 41 6.04 9.65 24.83
C THR A 41 7.38 9.44 24.18
N THR A 42 8.43 9.77 24.90
CA THR A 42 9.82 9.56 24.57
C THR A 42 9.89 8.20 23.89
N CYS A 43 10.22 8.22 22.59
CA CYS A 43 10.60 6.98 21.90
C CYS A 43 11.74 6.43 22.73
N ASP A 44 11.44 5.40 23.50
CA ASP A 44 12.40 4.64 24.27
C ASP A 44 13.61 4.38 23.39
N ASN A 45 14.80 4.37 23.98
CA ASN A 45 16.09 4.07 23.35
C ASN A 45 16.10 2.66 22.69
N GLN A 46 15.15 2.38 21.81
CA GLN A 46 15.15 1.16 21.01
C GLN A 46 16.33 1.24 20.05
N LYS A 47 17.30 0.36 20.27
CA LYS A 47 18.43 0.20 19.37
C LYS A 47 17.89 -0.06 17.97
N VAL A 48 18.21 0.81 17.04
CA VAL A 48 17.83 0.66 15.62
C VAL A 48 18.68 -0.46 15.03
N ILE A 49 18.04 -1.34 14.25
CA ILE A 49 18.75 -2.42 13.54
C ILE A 49 19.79 -1.78 12.64
N SER A 50 21.07 -2.16 12.82
CA SER A 50 22.14 -1.68 11.98
C SER A 50 21.99 -2.26 10.56
N PRO A 51 22.17 -1.44 9.50
CA PRO A 51 22.19 -1.95 8.13
C PRO A 51 23.26 -3.04 7.88
N ASP A 52 24.31 -3.07 8.70
CA ASP A 52 25.40 -4.02 8.60
C ASP A 52 25.09 -5.36 9.29
N ASP A 53 24.06 -5.41 10.15
CA ASP A 53 23.66 -6.62 10.84
C ASP A 53 22.79 -7.50 9.94
N THR A 54 23.42 -8.42 9.26
CA THR A 54 22.74 -9.37 8.36
C THR A 54 22.18 -10.59 9.09
N HIS A 55 22.66 -10.88 10.33
CA HIS A 55 22.20 -11.99 11.15
C HIS A 55 22.01 -11.53 12.60
N TYR A 56 20.78 -11.60 13.11
CA TYR A 56 20.41 -11.06 14.44
C TYR A 56 19.15 -11.71 15.00
N TYR A 57 18.90 -11.48 16.29
CA TYR A 57 17.63 -11.78 16.93
C TYR A 57 16.75 -10.54 17.05
N LEU A 58 15.47 -10.70 16.73
CA LEU A 58 14.43 -9.72 17.04
C LEU A 58 13.57 -10.30 18.18
N ASP A 59 13.77 -9.75 19.36
CA ASP A 59 13.11 -10.18 20.58
C ASP A 59 11.73 -9.52 20.76
N ASN A 60 10.94 -10.17 21.64
CA ASN A 60 9.70 -9.57 22.16
C ASN A 60 8.71 -9.20 21.05
N VAL A 61 8.64 -10.02 20.01
CA VAL A 61 7.69 -9.87 18.91
C VAL A 61 6.38 -10.57 19.26
N LEU A 62 5.23 -9.94 19.09
CA LEU A 62 3.94 -10.61 19.10
C LEU A 62 3.64 -11.13 17.70
N LEU A 63 3.31 -12.40 17.59
CA LEU A 63 2.83 -13.05 16.36
C LEU A 63 1.40 -13.53 16.56
N GLU A 64 0.60 -13.46 15.51
CA GLU A 64 -0.71 -14.13 15.49
C GLU A 64 -0.50 -15.64 15.52
N SER A 65 -1.13 -16.31 16.48
CA SER A 65 -1.02 -17.77 16.67
C SER A 65 -2.33 -18.51 16.42
N GLY A 66 -3.41 -17.81 16.13
CA GLY A 66 -4.70 -18.39 15.80
C GLY A 66 -5.88 -17.49 16.10
N PHE A 67 -7.08 -18.03 15.87
CA PHE A 67 -8.33 -17.30 16.04
C PHE A 67 -9.27 -18.05 16.97
N GLU A 68 -10.10 -17.31 17.69
CA GLU A 68 -11.23 -17.82 18.45
C GLU A 68 -12.52 -17.48 17.71
N TYR A 69 -13.44 -18.45 17.67
CA TYR A 69 -14.67 -18.35 16.90
C TYR A 69 -15.88 -18.48 17.80
N GLU A 70 -16.89 -17.66 17.54
CA GLU A 70 -18.25 -17.82 18.03
C GLU A 70 -19.21 -17.82 16.83
N ASN A 71 -20.01 -18.89 16.67
CA ASN A 71 -20.93 -19.05 15.54
C ASN A 71 -20.25 -18.79 14.16
N ASP A 72 -19.09 -19.38 13.94
CA ASP A 72 -18.25 -19.25 12.73
C ASP A 72 -17.73 -17.81 12.45
N VAL A 73 -17.84 -16.91 13.41
CA VAL A 73 -17.28 -15.56 13.35
C VAL A 73 -16.05 -15.47 14.23
N VAL A 74 -14.96 -14.90 13.70
CA VAL A 74 -13.77 -14.61 14.51
C VAL A 74 -14.12 -13.52 15.52
N VAL A 75 -14.00 -13.84 16.81
CA VAL A 75 -14.26 -12.90 17.92
C VAL A 75 -12.98 -12.43 18.61
N HIS A 76 -11.90 -13.20 18.48
CA HIS A 76 -10.60 -12.86 19.06
C HIS A 76 -9.45 -13.43 18.25
N THR A 77 -8.34 -12.69 18.17
CA THR A 77 -7.06 -13.16 17.60
C THR A 77 -6.10 -13.46 18.74
N ARG A 78 -5.65 -14.71 18.84
CA ARG A 78 -4.63 -15.10 19.81
C ARG A 78 -3.26 -14.67 19.32
N THR A 79 -2.43 -14.19 20.23
CA THR A 79 -1.06 -13.78 19.94
C THR A 79 -0.08 -14.45 20.92
N GLU A 80 1.12 -14.74 20.44
CA GLU A 80 2.21 -15.28 21.24
C GLU A 80 3.46 -14.43 21.11
N ARG A 81 4.20 -14.30 22.22
CA ARG A 81 5.50 -13.62 22.20
C ARG A 81 6.58 -14.59 21.75
N GLN A 82 7.36 -14.18 20.78
CA GLN A 82 8.42 -14.98 20.19
C GLN A 82 9.71 -14.15 20.07
N THR A 83 10.82 -14.85 19.89
CA THR A 83 12.09 -14.32 19.39
C THR A 83 12.28 -14.83 17.98
N LEU A 84 12.50 -13.91 17.03
CA LEU A 84 12.78 -14.25 15.64
C LEU A 84 14.27 -14.25 15.41
N GLU A 85 14.77 -15.28 14.74
CA GLU A 85 16.12 -15.28 14.19
C GLU A 85 16.03 -14.87 12.72
N ILE A 86 16.76 -13.81 12.38
CA ILE A 86 16.72 -13.21 11.04
C ILE A 86 18.13 -13.30 10.47
N ALA A 87 18.25 -13.87 9.27
CA ALA A 87 19.47 -13.88 8.49
C ALA A 87 19.20 -13.45 7.05
N ASP A 88 20.02 -12.55 6.52
CA ASP A 88 19.92 -12.02 5.15
C ASP A 88 18.50 -11.53 4.80
N GLY A 89 17.86 -10.83 5.76
CA GLY A 89 16.52 -10.28 5.60
C GLY A 89 15.38 -11.30 5.61
N LYS A 90 15.65 -12.55 6.02
CA LYS A 90 14.67 -13.63 6.12
C LYS A 90 14.55 -14.14 7.54
N ILE A 91 13.35 -14.48 7.96
CA ILE A 91 13.11 -15.22 9.21
C ILE A 91 13.52 -16.66 8.95
N ILE A 92 14.58 -17.12 9.64
CA ILE A 92 15.10 -18.48 9.50
C ILE A 92 14.67 -19.40 10.63
N ALA A 93 14.33 -18.83 11.80
CA ALA A 93 13.83 -19.61 12.94
C ALA A 93 12.92 -18.76 13.84
N LEU A 94 12.03 -19.47 14.56
CA LEU A 94 11.23 -18.94 15.66
C LEU A 94 11.70 -19.62 16.93
N HIS A 95 12.02 -18.83 17.93
CA HIS A 95 12.44 -19.31 19.24
C HIS A 95 11.45 -18.85 20.32
N ASN A 96 11.41 -19.58 21.41
CA ASN A 96 10.65 -19.14 22.58
C ASN A 96 11.13 -17.75 23.01
N HIS A 97 10.23 -16.96 23.55
CA HIS A 97 10.52 -15.60 24.01
C HIS A 97 11.82 -15.54 24.84
N ARG A 98 12.74 -14.66 24.41
CA ARG A 98 14.08 -14.47 25.01
C ARG A 98 15.00 -15.69 24.95
N SER A 99 14.76 -16.64 24.08
CA SER A 99 15.69 -17.73 23.80
C SER A 99 16.66 -17.32 22.68
N HIS A 100 17.96 -17.43 22.96
CA HIS A 100 19.04 -17.06 22.04
C HIS A 100 20.04 -18.21 21.97
N PRO A 101 19.86 -19.17 21.05
CA PRO A 101 20.79 -20.31 20.90
C PRO A 101 22.22 -19.87 20.64
N ASP A 102 22.42 -18.80 19.88
CA ASP A 102 23.72 -18.15 19.68
C ASP A 102 23.77 -16.80 20.41
N ALA A 103 24.44 -16.78 21.55
CA ALA A 103 24.57 -15.56 22.37
C ALA A 103 25.47 -14.47 21.74
N SER A 104 26.22 -14.79 20.69
CA SER A 104 27.11 -13.85 19.99
C SER A 104 26.36 -12.93 19.03
N LEU A 105 25.17 -13.31 18.57
CA LEU A 105 24.39 -12.52 17.61
C LEU A 105 23.84 -11.22 18.23
N PRO A 106 23.79 -10.14 17.46
CA PRO A 106 23.11 -8.92 17.85
C PRO A 106 21.64 -9.17 18.23
N ARG A 107 21.12 -8.38 19.18
CA ARG A 107 19.74 -8.49 19.66
C ARG A 107 19.05 -7.15 19.63
N TYR A 108 17.83 -7.16 19.13
CA TYR A 108 16.96 -6.00 19.00
C TYR A 108 15.60 -6.30 19.64
N ASP A 109 15.03 -5.35 20.37
CA ASP A 109 13.75 -5.52 21.05
C ASP A 109 12.62 -4.86 20.23
N ALA A 110 11.64 -5.65 19.81
CA ALA A 110 10.45 -5.15 19.12
C ALA A 110 9.47 -4.45 20.07
N GLY A 111 9.73 -4.44 21.38
CA GLY A 111 8.90 -3.74 22.36
C GLY A 111 7.51 -4.35 22.53
N GLY A 112 7.31 -5.62 22.25
CA GLY A 112 6.00 -6.29 22.33
C GLY A 112 5.04 -5.87 21.22
N LYS A 113 5.52 -5.30 20.11
CA LYS A 113 4.69 -4.92 18.97
C LYS A 113 4.26 -6.14 18.19
N LEU A 114 3.04 -6.08 17.65
CA LEU A 114 2.50 -7.09 16.75
C LEU A 114 3.20 -6.99 15.39
N MET A 115 3.78 -8.09 14.94
CA MET A 115 4.34 -8.22 13.61
C MET A 115 3.27 -8.79 12.67
N LEU A 116 3.02 -8.07 11.61
CA LEU A 116 2.09 -8.46 10.56
C LEU A 116 2.83 -8.56 9.22
N PRO A 117 2.32 -9.32 8.24
CA PRO A 117 2.79 -9.23 6.87
C PRO A 117 2.70 -7.78 6.38
N ALA A 118 3.67 -7.37 5.55
CA ALA A 118 3.65 -6.05 4.95
C ALA A 118 2.35 -5.81 4.18
N MET A 119 1.83 -4.60 4.29
CA MET A 119 0.62 -4.22 3.56
C MET A 119 0.87 -4.19 2.05
N ARG A 120 -0.19 -4.43 1.29
CA ARG A 120 -0.17 -4.38 -0.17
C ARG A 120 -1.18 -3.34 -0.64
N ASP A 121 -0.71 -2.34 -1.39
CA ASP A 121 -1.59 -1.41 -2.07
C ASP A 121 -1.89 -1.93 -3.47
N MET A 122 -3.06 -2.52 -3.64
CA MET A 122 -3.42 -3.20 -4.88
C MET A 122 -4.11 -2.29 -5.92
N HIS A 123 -4.23 -0.98 -5.65
CA HIS A 123 -4.76 -0.02 -6.61
C HIS A 123 -4.20 1.37 -6.37
N ILE A 124 -3.12 1.71 -7.03
CA ILE A 124 -2.46 3.01 -6.95
C ILE A 124 -2.04 3.49 -8.35
N HIS A 125 -1.83 4.80 -8.50
CA HIS A 125 -1.23 5.41 -9.67
C HIS A 125 0.09 6.08 -9.26
N LEU A 126 1.21 5.36 -9.40
CA LEU A 126 2.54 5.91 -9.13
C LEU A 126 3.01 6.85 -10.24
N ASP A 127 2.52 6.65 -11.45
CA ASP A 127 2.95 7.34 -12.68
C ASP A 127 2.43 8.78 -12.84
N LYS A 128 1.33 9.13 -12.17
CA LYS A 128 0.63 10.41 -12.37
C LYS A 128 0.19 11.10 -11.07
N THR A 129 0.87 10.82 -9.99
CA THR A 129 0.56 11.43 -8.70
C THR A 129 1.05 12.88 -8.60
N PHE A 130 0.34 13.73 -7.85
CA PHE A 130 0.80 15.06 -7.43
C PHE A 130 1.62 15.03 -6.16
N TYR A 131 1.68 13.89 -5.49
CA TYR A 131 2.39 13.75 -4.20
C TYR A 131 3.89 14.02 -4.38
N GLY A 132 4.45 14.82 -3.48
CA GLY A 132 5.85 15.24 -3.55
C GLY A 132 6.10 16.51 -4.34
N GLY A 133 5.08 17.05 -5.01
CA GLY A 133 5.07 18.37 -5.64
C GLY A 133 4.33 19.42 -4.81
N PRO A 134 4.19 20.64 -5.34
CA PRO A 134 3.38 21.68 -4.72
C PRO A 134 1.93 21.21 -4.53
N TRP A 135 1.33 21.56 -3.40
CA TRP A 135 -0.07 21.20 -3.16
C TRP A 135 -0.98 21.82 -4.21
N ARG A 136 -1.87 21.01 -4.78
CA ARG A 136 -2.86 21.44 -5.77
C ARG A 136 -4.24 20.96 -5.35
N SER A 137 -5.22 21.86 -5.33
CA SER A 137 -6.62 21.51 -5.23
C SER A 137 -7.23 21.39 -6.64
N LEU A 138 -7.79 20.23 -6.94
CA LEU A 138 -8.60 20.09 -8.15
C LEU A 138 -10.00 20.60 -7.82
N ASN A 139 -10.38 21.72 -8.42
CA ASN A 139 -11.76 22.19 -8.33
C ASN A 139 -12.67 21.23 -9.13
N ARG A 140 -13.61 20.61 -8.44
CA ARG A 140 -14.61 19.71 -9.03
C ARG A 140 -15.99 20.32 -8.83
N PRO A 141 -16.51 21.11 -9.78
CA PRO A 141 -17.87 21.62 -9.71
C PRO A 141 -18.89 20.51 -9.55
N ALA A 142 -20.00 20.80 -8.90
CA ALA A 142 -21.12 19.85 -8.81
C ALA A 142 -21.56 19.43 -10.23
N GLY A 143 -21.80 18.13 -10.42
CA GLY A 143 -22.16 17.59 -11.73
C GLY A 143 -20.99 17.20 -12.64
N THR A 144 -19.73 17.35 -12.17
CA THR A 144 -18.55 16.87 -12.91
C THR A 144 -18.67 15.38 -13.21
N THR A 145 -18.57 15.01 -14.47
CA THR A 145 -18.64 13.63 -14.95
C THR A 145 -17.26 12.98 -15.04
N ILE A 146 -17.21 11.66 -15.22
CA ILE A 146 -15.96 10.92 -15.49
C ILE A 146 -15.29 11.46 -16.76
N GLN A 147 -16.07 11.80 -17.79
CA GLN A 147 -15.55 12.34 -19.06
C GLN A 147 -14.87 13.70 -18.86
N ASP A 148 -15.39 14.53 -17.97
CA ASP A 148 -14.76 15.81 -17.64
C ASP A 148 -13.45 15.61 -16.88
N MET A 149 -13.38 14.59 -16.02
CA MET A 149 -12.14 14.22 -15.33
C MET A 149 -11.08 13.68 -16.29
N ILE A 150 -11.48 12.87 -17.28
CA ILE A 150 -10.57 12.38 -18.33
C ILE A 150 -10.01 13.56 -19.14
N LYS A 151 -10.86 14.51 -19.56
CA LYS A 151 -10.42 15.71 -20.28
C LYS A 151 -9.48 16.59 -19.43
N LEU A 152 -9.72 16.69 -18.13
CA LEU A 152 -8.82 17.40 -17.22
C LEU A 152 -7.48 16.69 -17.12
N GLU A 153 -7.50 15.37 -16.95
CA GLU A 153 -6.29 14.56 -16.88
C GLU A 153 -5.43 14.68 -18.13
N GLN A 154 -6.04 14.65 -19.33
CA GLN A 154 -5.35 14.84 -20.61
C GLN A 154 -4.59 16.17 -20.69
N LYS A 155 -5.07 17.22 -20.00
CA LYS A 155 -4.38 18.51 -19.91
C LYS A 155 -3.26 18.49 -18.87
N LEU A 156 -3.44 17.75 -17.78
CA LEU A 156 -2.49 17.71 -16.65
C LEU A 156 -1.33 16.76 -16.88
N LEU A 157 -1.54 15.65 -17.61
CA LEU A 157 -0.51 14.64 -17.84
C LEU A 157 0.78 15.22 -18.44
N PRO A 158 0.77 16.07 -19.48
CA PRO A 158 1.98 16.67 -20.00
C PRO A 158 2.73 17.55 -18.99
N GLU A 159 2.01 18.18 -18.06
CA GLU A 159 2.61 18.98 -16.99
C GLU A 159 3.25 18.10 -15.90
N LEU A 160 2.67 16.93 -15.62
CA LEU A 160 3.15 15.99 -14.60
C LEU A 160 4.31 15.13 -15.08
N GLN A 161 4.31 14.76 -16.35
CA GLN A 161 5.23 13.79 -16.92
C GLN A 161 6.72 14.10 -16.67
N PRO A 162 7.20 15.35 -16.70
CA PRO A 162 8.59 15.65 -16.34
C PRO A 162 8.96 15.31 -14.89
N TYR A 163 7.98 15.20 -14.01
CA TYR A 163 8.16 14.97 -12.58
C TYR A 163 7.77 13.56 -12.14
N THR A 164 7.33 12.69 -13.06
CA THR A 164 6.84 11.34 -12.78
C THR A 164 7.78 10.56 -11.86
N ARG A 165 9.07 10.51 -12.16
CA ARG A 165 10.05 9.78 -11.34
C ARG A 165 10.12 10.32 -9.91
N GLN A 166 10.26 11.64 -9.76
CA GLN A 166 10.37 12.27 -8.45
C GLN A 166 9.11 12.04 -7.61
N HIS A 167 7.93 12.19 -8.20
CA HIS A 167 6.67 12.00 -7.52
C HIS A 167 6.42 10.53 -7.16
N ALA A 168 6.74 9.60 -8.06
CA ALA A 168 6.67 8.18 -7.80
C ALA A 168 7.55 7.77 -6.61
N GLU A 169 8.81 8.24 -6.56
CA GLU A 169 9.69 7.99 -5.43
C GLU A 169 9.13 8.49 -4.10
N LYS A 170 8.60 9.72 -4.08
CA LYS A 170 8.00 10.29 -2.86
C LYS A 170 6.77 9.53 -2.42
N LEU A 171 5.95 9.05 -3.35
CA LEU A 171 4.79 8.26 -3.01
C LEU A 171 5.19 6.86 -2.50
N ILE A 172 6.24 6.25 -3.06
CA ILE A 172 6.81 4.99 -2.55
C ILE A 172 7.36 5.19 -1.13
N ASP A 173 8.08 6.29 -0.85
CA ASP A 173 8.53 6.63 0.50
C ASP A 173 7.35 6.68 1.49
N LEU A 174 6.24 7.31 1.09
CA LEU A 174 5.02 7.35 1.90
C LEU A 174 4.46 5.96 2.14
N LEU A 175 4.30 5.14 1.10
CA LEU A 175 3.81 3.77 1.21
C LEU A 175 4.64 2.95 2.19
N GLN A 176 5.96 2.96 2.01
CA GLN A 176 6.89 2.25 2.89
C GLN A 176 6.82 2.75 4.34
N SER A 177 6.71 4.08 4.54
CA SER A 177 6.54 4.67 5.89
C SER A 177 5.26 4.23 6.60
N LYS A 178 4.27 3.74 5.85
CA LYS A 178 2.99 3.20 6.35
C LYS A 178 2.93 1.68 6.35
N GLY A 179 4.05 1.01 6.04
CA GLY A 179 4.16 -0.44 6.07
C GLY A 179 3.73 -1.15 4.78
N SER A 180 3.50 -0.42 3.68
CA SER A 180 3.24 -1.03 2.37
C SER A 180 4.54 -1.17 1.59
N THR A 181 4.94 -2.41 1.30
CA THR A 181 6.16 -2.72 0.52
C THR A 181 5.85 -3.36 -0.83
N ILE A 182 4.57 -3.59 -1.11
CA ILE A 182 4.08 -4.17 -2.36
C ILE A 182 2.95 -3.29 -2.88
N ALA A 183 2.98 -2.98 -4.17
CA ALA A 183 1.90 -2.24 -4.82
C ALA A 183 1.50 -2.87 -6.16
N ARG A 184 0.29 -2.54 -6.62
CA ARG A 184 -0.13 -2.73 -8.01
C ARG A 184 -0.46 -1.35 -8.58
N SER A 185 0.41 -0.83 -9.44
CA SER A 185 0.24 0.48 -10.06
C SER A 185 -0.45 0.38 -11.40
N HIS A 186 -1.55 1.10 -11.53
CA HIS A 186 -2.25 1.29 -12.81
C HIS A 186 -1.55 2.44 -13.55
N CYS A 187 -0.71 2.08 -14.52
CA CYS A 187 0.11 3.02 -15.29
C CYS A 187 -0.63 3.44 -16.56
N ASN A 188 -0.83 4.73 -16.76
CA ASN A 188 -1.54 5.25 -17.94
C ASN A 188 -0.79 4.92 -19.23
N ILE A 189 -1.47 4.21 -20.12
CA ILE A 189 -1.00 3.87 -21.47
C ILE A 189 -2.03 4.36 -22.47
N GLU A 190 -1.75 5.52 -23.05
CA GLU A 190 -2.68 6.18 -23.99
C GLU A 190 -1.92 7.22 -24.84
N PRO A 191 -2.50 7.76 -25.95
CA PRO A 191 -1.75 8.59 -26.90
C PRO A 191 -1.06 9.83 -26.32
N THR A 192 -1.57 10.39 -25.21
CA THR A 192 -1.00 11.60 -24.59
C THR A 192 0.32 11.28 -23.86
N SER A 193 0.39 10.16 -23.16
CA SER A 193 1.57 9.73 -22.40
C SER A 193 2.48 8.76 -23.17
N GLY A 194 1.94 8.05 -24.15
CA GLY A 194 2.66 6.96 -24.81
C GLY A 194 3.10 5.90 -23.81
N LEU A 195 4.36 5.48 -23.88
CA LEU A 195 5.00 4.58 -22.92
C LEU A 195 5.84 5.30 -21.88
N LYS A 196 5.96 6.62 -21.94
CA LYS A 196 6.88 7.38 -21.08
C LYS A 196 6.63 7.18 -19.59
N ASN A 197 5.37 7.09 -19.18
CA ASN A 197 5.02 6.82 -17.79
C ASN A 197 5.49 5.44 -17.33
N LEU A 198 5.37 4.42 -18.20
CA LEU A 198 5.86 3.07 -17.94
C LEU A 198 7.38 3.04 -17.78
N GLU A 199 8.11 3.67 -18.71
CA GLU A 199 9.58 3.75 -18.67
C GLU A 199 10.07 4.44 -17.39
N ASP A 200 9.44 5.56 -17.02
CA ASP A 200 9.80 6.31 -15.82
C ASP A 200 9.51 5.49 -14.54
N LEU A 201 8.37 4.81 -14.48
CA LEU A 201 8.01 3.96 -13.36
C LEU A 201 8.98 2.77 -13.22
N GLN A 202 9.30 2.09 -14.33
CA GLN A 202 10.28 1.00 -14.34
C GLN A 202 11.65 1.45 -13.85
N ALA A 203 12.11 2.63 -14.28
CA ALA A 203 13.38 3.19 -13.83
C ALA A 203 13.39 3.43 -12.32
N VAL A 204 12.31 3.98 -11.75
CA VAL A 204 12.16 4.17 -10.29
C VAL A 204 12.18 2.83 -9.57
N LEU A 205 11.40 1.86 -10.03
CA LEU A 205 11.28 0.55 -9.38
C LEU A 205 12.59 -0.23 -9.38
N ALA A 206 13.40 -0.09 -10.42
CA ALA A 206 14.74 -0.71 -10.48
C ALA A 206 15.65 -0.24 -9.33
N HIS A 207 15.55 1.03 -8.92
CA HIS A 207 16.32 1.59 -7.80
C HIS A 207 15.74 1.25 -6.41
N ARG A 208 14.48 0.79 -6.34
CA ARG A 208 13.79 0.49 -5.07
C ARG A 208 13.88 -0.97 -4.64
N GLN A 209 14.40 -1.84 -5.50
CA GLN A 209 14.59 -3.24 -5.15
C GLN A 209 15.79 -3.43 -4.20
N PRO A 210 15.72 -4.43 -3.26
CA PRO A 210 14.61 -5.35 -3.03
C PRO A 210 13.52 -4.80 -2.09
N GLY A 211 13.63 -3.57 -1.61
CA GLY A 211 12.78 -3.01 -0.54
C GLY A 211 11.33 -2.70 -0.94
N PHE A 212 11.03 -2.63 -2.24
CA PHE A 212 9.69 -2.37 -2.75
C PHE A 212 9.42 -3.15 -4.02
N ALA A 213 8.32 -3.87 -4.08
CA ALA A 213 7.87 -4.62 -5.25
C ALA A 213 6.62 -3.96 -5.85
N CYS A 214 6.52 -3.92 -7.18
CA CYS A 214 5.35 -3.36 -7.84
C CYS A 214 4.97 -4.17 -9.08
N GLU A 215 3.71 -4.56 -9.14
CA GLU A 215 3.08 -5.05 -10.36
C GLU A 215 2.55 -3.84 -11.15
N ILE A 216 2.81 -3.80 -12.45
CA ILE A 216 2.38 -2.71 -13.33
C ILE A 216 1.24 -3.21 -14.21
N VAL A 217 0.10 -2.50 -14.16
CA VAL A 217 -1.04 -2.71 -15.05
C VAL A 217 -0.97 -1.67 -16.16
N ALA A 218 -0.91 -2.10 -17.42
CA ALA A 218 -1.06 -1.21 -18.58
C ALA A 218 -2.52 -0.74 -18.63
N PHE A 219 -2.77 0.52 -18.26
CA PHE A 219 -4.10 1.04 -18.00
C PHE A 219 -4.52 2.08 -19.02
N PRO A 220 -5.39 1.72 -20.00
CA PRO A 220 -5.91 2.67 -20.98
C PRO A 220 -7.07 3.50 -20.39
N GLN A 221 -6.75 4.44 -19.48
CA GLN A 221 -7.72 5.25 -18.72
C GLN A 221 -8.77 5.94 -19.61
N HIS A 222 -8.38 6.37 -20.80
CA HIS A 222 -9.27 7.08 -21.71
C HIS A 222 -10.15 6.13 -22.53
N GLY A 223 -10.12 4.83 -22.21
CA GLY A 223 -10.86 3.77 -22.88
C GLY A 223 -10.14 3.22 -24.09
N LEU A 224 -9.89 1.92 -24.12
CA LEU A 224 -9.09 1.23 -25.13
C LEU A 224 -9.51 1.55 -26.57
N LEU A 225 -10.81 1.48 -26.83
CA LEU A 225 -11.38 1.72 -28.16
C LEU A 225 -11.51 3.23 -28.47
N LEU A 226 -11.95 4.03 -27.49
CA LEU A 226 -12.18 5.46 -27.67
C LEU A 226 -10.88 6.22 -27.94
N SER A 227 -9.82 5.88 -27.23
CA SER A 227 -8.51 6.51 -27.38
C SER A 227 -7.62 5.84 -28.43
N LYS A 228 -8.07 4.72 -29.01
CA LYS A 228 -7.28 3.90 -29.95
C LYS A 228 -5.95 3.45 -29.34
N SER A 229 -5.92 3.16 -28.03
CA SER A 229 -4.72 2.80 -27.29
C SER A 229 -4.29 1.34 -27.46
N GLU A 230 -5.05 0.50 -28.14
CA GLU A 230 -4.78 -0.93 -28.25
C GLU A 230 -3.35 -1.26 -28.72
N PRO A 231 -2.77 -0.61 -29.76
CA PRO A 231 -1.38 -0.86 -30.14
C PRO A 231 -0.39 -0.49 -29.02
N LEU A 232 -0.60 0.64 -28.34
CA LEU A 232 0.26 1.08 -27.23
C LEU A 232 0.18 0.12 -26.04
N VAL A 233 -1.01 -0.42 -25.73
CA VAL A 233 -1.17 -1.40 -24.65
C VAL A 233 -0.43 -2.70 -24.98
N ARG A 234 -0.46 -3.17 -26.23
CA ARG A 234 0.33 -4.34 -26.66
C ARG A 234 1.83 -4.07 -26.54
N GLU A 235 2.28 -2.89 -26.93
CA GLU A 235 3.66 -2.47 -26.80
C GLU A 235 4.07 -2.38 -25.32
N ALA A 236 3.22 -1.83 -24.44
CA ALA A 236 3.45 -1.78 -23.01
C ALA A 236 3.63 -3.19 -22.38
N MET A 237 2.81 -4.16 -22.82
CA MET A 237 2.97 -5.55 -22.38
C MET A 237 4.31 -6.15 -22.82
N GLN A 238 4.74 -5.86 -24.03
CA GLN A 238 6.06 -6.29 -24.54
C GLN A 238 7.21 -5.56 -23.81
N ALA A 239 6.98 -4.32 -23.40
CA ALA A 239 7.93 -3.50 -22.64
C ALA A 239 7.97 -3.82 -21.14
N GLY A 240 7.21 -4.83 -20.65
CA GLY A 240 7.30 -5.35 -19.28
C GLY A 240 6.19 -4.89 -18.33
N ALA A 241 5.06 -4.39 -18.81
CA ALA A 241 3.87 -4.34 -18.00
C ALA A 241 3.39 -5.78 -17.69
N HIS A 242 2.84 -6.00 -16.49
CA HIS A 242 2.48 -7.35 -16.03
C HIS A 242 1.05 -7.74 -16.39
N TYR A 243 0.16 -6.75 -16.46
CA TYR A 243 -1.28 -6.92 -16.68
C TYR A 243 -1.86 -5.80 -17.53
N VAL A 244 -3.10 -6.02 -18.02
CA VAL A 244 -3.96 -5.02 -18.66
C VAL A 244 -5.19 -4.80 -17.81
#